data_4f79ec9794352c03379c976ef8904218
#
_entry.id   4f79ec9794352c03379c976ef8904218
#
_cell.length_a   1.000
_cell.length_b   1.000
_cell.length_c   1.000
_cell.angle_alpha   90.00
_cell.angle_beta   90.00
_cell.angle_gamma   90.00
#
_symmetry.space_group_name_H-M   'P 1'
#
loop_
_entity.id
_entity.type
_entity.pdbx_description
1 polymer ?
#
loop_
_entity_poly.entity_id
_entity_poly.type
_entity_poly.pdbx_seq_one_letter_code
_entity_poly.pdbx_strand_id
1 'polypeptide(L)'
;MTSLTLKTYQQTALDALGAFARAARTKGPALAFGELAGRPYNLDAFGAQVPCVCLRIPTGGGKTVLAAHAVPLLAREWQGSDAPVAVWLVPSDAIRQQTLKALQTPGHAYRAALTDAYGEGLQVCTLDDVAQIAPPDWGRHAVVVVATIQSFRIEDAGQRNVYSFSESFEPHFKGAPEGSMACLQGLPDAVVTAHDAAQDATGVLAGFVGQPRWSLANWLALHNPLL
;
A
#
# COMPACT_ATOMS: atom_id res chain seq x y z
N MET A 1 -29.95 -2.62 -0.33
CA MET A 1 -28.64 -2.90 -0.96
C MET A 1 -28.31 -4.36 -0.68
N THR A 2 -28.16 -5.19 -1.70
CA THR A 2 -27.83 -6.62 -1.52
C THR A 2 -26.36 -6.72 -1.14
N SER A 3 -26.07 -6.97 0.12
CA SER A 3 -24.72 -7.32 0.58
C SER A 3 -24.29 -8.60 -0.16
N LEU A 4 -23.13 -8.57 -0.80
CA LEU A 4 -22.56 -9.76 -1.44
C LEU A 4 -22.17 -10.74 -0.35
N THR A 5 -22.86 -11.88 -0.28
CA THR A 5 -22.50 -12.94 0.66
C THR A 5 -21.29 -13.71 0.11
N LEU A 6 -20.23 -13.78 0.88
CA LEU A 6 -19.05 -14.58 0.55
C LEU A 6 -19.40 -16.07 0.50
N LYS A 7 -18.84 -16.78 -0.47
CA LYS A 7 -18.92 -18.24 -0.52
C LYS A 7 -18.04 -18.86 0.57
N THR A 8 -18.37 -20.07 1.01
CA THR A 8 -17.63 -20.77 2.08
C THR A 8 -16.11 -20.78 1.86
N TYR A 9 -15.65 -21.11 0.64
CA TYR A 9 -14.21 -21.13 0.36
C TYR A 9 -13.55 -19.74 0.40
N GLN A 10 -14.30 -18.69 0.10
CA GLN A 10 -13.82 -17.30 0.21
C GLN A 10 -13.66 -16.91 1.68
N GLN A 11 -14.64 -17.26 2.50
CA GLN A 11 -14.57 -17.05 3.95
C GLN A 11 -13.40 -17.84 4.53
N THR A 12 -13.24 -19.12 4.20
CA THR A 12 -12.11 -19.94 4.65
C THR A 12 -10.75 -19.31 4.27
N ALA A 13 -10.63 -18.74 3.05
CA ALA A 13 -9.40 -18.08 2.62
C ALA A 13 -9.11 -16.81 3.43
N LEU A 14 -10.14 -16.01 3.74
CA LEU A 14 -9.98 -14.83 4.59
C LEU A 14 -9.68 -15.20 6.04
N ASP A 15 -10.30 -16.23 6.58
CA ASP A 15 -10.02 -16.72 7.94
C ASP A 15 -8.57 -17.18 8.07
N ALA A 16 -8.06 -17.92 7.07
CA ALA A 16 -6.66 -18.34 7.01
C ALA A 16 -5.71 -17.14 6.90
N LEU A 17 -6.04 -16.14 6.08
CA LEU A 17 -5.27 -14.91 5.95
C LEU A 17 -5.23 -14.13 7.26
N GLY A 18 -6.36 -13.98 7.94
CA GLY A 18 -6.44 -13.30 9.23
C GLY A 18 -5.67 -14.04 10.34
N ALA A 19 -5.75 -15.37 10.37
CA ALA A 19 -4.98 -16.17 11.29
C ALA A 19 -3.46 -16.00 11.07
N PHE A 20 -3.02 -16.00 9.80
CA PHE A 20 -1.63 -15.74 9.45
C PHE A 20 -1.20 -14.33 9.87
N ALA A 21 -1.98 -13.31 9.55
CA ALA A 21 -1.66 -11.92 9.89
C ALA A 21 -1.49 -11.72 11.40
N ARG A 22 -2.41 -12.24 12.22
CA ARG A 22 -2.30 -12.21 13.70
C ARG A 22 -1.05 -12.92 14.21
N ALA A 23 -0.81 -14.13 13.71
CA ALA A 23 0.35 -14.93 14.14
C ALA A 23 1.66 -14.26 13.70
N ALA A 24 1.72 -13.72 12.47
CA ALA A 24 2.88 -13.02 11.95
C ALA A 24 3.22 -11.76 12.76
N ARG A 25 2.22 -11.02 13.22
CA ARG A 25 2.41 -9.84 14.07
C ARG A 25 3.08 -10.17 15.41
N THR A 26 2.83 -11.36 15.96
CA THR A 26 3.34 -11.75 17.29
C THR A 26 4.61 -12.60 17.24
N LYS A 27 4.73 -13.49 16.24
CA LYS A 27 5.80 -14.48 16.13
C LYS A 27 6.76 -14.24 14.96
N GLY A 28 6.45 -13.28 14.10
CA GLY A 28 7.11 -13.07 12.82
C GLY A 28 6.54 -13.95 11.69
N PRO A 29 6.69 -13.51 10.43
CA PRO A 29 6.03 -14.15 9.28
C PRO A 29 6.48 -15.59 9.03
N ALA A 30 7.76 -15.88 9.17
CA ALA A 30 8.33 -17.19 8.89
C ALA A 30 7.79 -18.27 9.81
N LEU A 31 7.75 -18.01 11.12
CA LEU A 31 7.25 -18.95 12.10
C LEU A 31 5.74 -19.13 11.96
N ALA A 32 5.00 -18.03 11.81
CA ALA A 32 3.56 -18.07 11.61
C ALA A 32 3.16 -18.90 10.39
N PHE A 33 3.85 -18.71 9.26
CA PHE A 33 3.56 -19.44 8.03
C PHE A 33 3.91 -20.93 8.18
N GLY A 34 5.05 -21.26 8.79
CA GLY A 34 5.47 -22.64 9.04
C GLY A 34 4.45 -23.41 9.90
N GLU A 35 3.95 -22.79 10.95
CA GLU A 35 2.94 -23.39 11.83
C GLU A 35 1.58 -23.59 11.15
N LEU A 36 1.12 -22.61 10.35
CA LEU A 36 -0.21 -22.64 9.74
C LEU A 36 -0.26 -23.41 8.43
N ALA A 37 0.78 -23.29 7.60
CA ALA A 37 0.82 -23.90 6.27
C ALA A 37 1.61 -25.21 6.21
N GLY A 38 2.38 -25.55 7.25
CA GLY A 38 3.25 -26.72 7.29
C GLY A 38 4.35 -26.72 6.24
N ARG A 39 4.78 -25.53 5.79
CA ARG A 39 5.74 -25.33 4.70
C ARG A 39 6.74 -24.23 5.07
N PRO A 40 7.97 -24.26 4.51
CA PRO A 40 8.92 -23.17 4.66
C PRO A 40 8.37 -21.86 4.09
N TYR A 41 8.64 -20.75 4.79
CA TYR A 41 8.34 -19.41 4.31
C TYR A 41 9.46 -18.94 3.38
N ASN A 42 9.10 -18.41 2.21
CA ASN A 42 10.08 -17.84 1.29
C ASN A 42 10.38 -16.40 1.69
N LEU A 43 11.61 -16.15 2.16
CA LEU A 43 12.04 -14.86 2.70
C LEU A 43 12.65 -13.93 1.63
N ASP A 44 12.85 -14.42 0.39
CA ASP A 44 13.71 -13.74 -0.59
C ASP A 44 13.06 -12.50 -1.20
N ALA A 45 11.73 -12.37 -1.10
CA ALA A 45 11.01 -11.34 -1.84
C ALA A 45 10.98 -9.96 -1.13
N PHE A 46 10.81 -9.92 0.21
CA PHE A 46 10.48 -8.66 0.90
C PHE A 46 11.22 -8.49 2.25
N GLY A 47 12.15 -9.34 2.56
CA GLY A 47 12.84 -9.35 3.86
C GLY A 47 12.08 -10.11 4.96
N ALA A 48 12.80 -10.47 6.00
CA ALA A 48 12.34 -11.42 7.02
C ALA A 48 11.14 -10.94 7.87
N GLN A 49 10.92 -9.65 7.93
CA GLN A 49 9.90 -9.04 8.81
C GLN A 49 8.62 -8.64 8.07
N VAL A 50 8.61 -8.67 6.74
CA VAL A 50 7.44 -8.29 5.94
C VAL A 50 6.62 -9.54 5.62
N PRO A 51 5.36 -9.66 6.13
CA PRO A 51 4.51 -10.80 5.81
C PRO A 51 4.06 -10.73 4.35
N CYS A 52 4.40 -11.77 3.60
CA CYS A 52 3.99 -11.93 2.21
C CYS A 52 3.37 -13.30 2.00
N VAL A 53 2.16 -13.34 1.47
CA VAL A 53 1.45 -14.60 1.19
C VAL A 53 0.76 -14.55 -0.16
N CYS A 54 0.61 -15.72 -0.77
CA CYS A 54 -0.17 -15.90 -1.98
C CYS A 54 -1.43 -16.72 -1.69
N LEU A 55 -2.60 -16.12 -1.94
CA LEU A 55 -3.87 -16.83 -1.94
C LEU A 55 -4.16 -17.37 -3.33
N ARG A 56 -4.08 -18.70 -3.50
CA ARG A 56 -4.34 -19.34 -4.78
C ARG A 56 -5.84 -19.58 -4.96
N ILE A 57 -6.48 -18.69 -5.70
CA ILE A 57 -7.92 -18.75 -6.02
C ILE A 57 -8.09 -18.97 -7.53
N PRO A 58 -8.97 -19.89 -7.98
CA PRO A 58 -9.19 -20.14 -9.40
C PRO A 58 -9.75 -18.91 -10.13
N THR A 59 -9.63 -18.91 -11.45
CA THR A 59 -10.23 -17.87 -12.29
C THR A 59 -11.75 -17.88 -12.10
N GLY A 60 -12.37 -16.71 -11.99
CA GLY A 60 -13.80 -16.59 -11.65
C GLY A 60 -14.13 -16.80 -10.17
N GLY A 61 -13.15 -17.14 -9.32
CA GLY A 61 -13.34 -17.38 -7.88
C GLY A 61 -13.50 -16.12 -7.02
N GLY A 62 -13.57 -14.93 -7.63
CA GLY A 62 -13.79 -13.67 -6.89
C GLY A 62 -12.55 -13.12 -6.20
N LYS A 63 -11.37 -13.24 -6.83
CA LYS A 63 -10.10 -12.68 -6.28
C LYS A 63 -10.22 -11.21 -5.87
N THR A 64 -10.87 -10.41 -6.69
CA THR A 64 -11.05 -8.95 -6.43
C THR A 64 -11.97 -8.70 -5.23
N VAL A 65 -13.02 -9.52 -5.05
CA VAL A 65 -13.87 -9.46 -3.85
C VAL A 65 -13.07 -9.80 -2.61
N LEU A 66 -12.28 -10.88 -2.67
CA LEU A 66 -11.41 -11.27 -1.56
C LEU A 66 -10.40 -10.18 -1.21
N ALA A 67 -9.80 -9.55 -2.22
CA ALA A 67 -8.85 -8.45 -1.98
C ALA A 67 -9.55 -7.26 -1.28
N ALA A 68 -10.78 -6.91 -1.67
CA ALA A 68 -11.52 -5.85 -1.00
C ALA A 68 -11.81 -6.15 0.48
N HIS A 69 -12.10 -7.41 0.82
CA HIS A 69 -12.27 -7.83 2.22
C HIS A 69 -10.92 -8.00 2.95
N ALA A 70 -9.85 -8.30 2.23
CA ALA A 70 -8.52 -8.47 2.83
C ALA A 70 -7.94 -7.16 3.37
N VAL A 71 -8.23 -6.01 2.74
CA VAL A 71 -7.72 -4.71 3.19
C VAL A 71 -8.12 -4.42 4.65
N PRO A 72 -9.39 -4.38 5.04
CA PRO A 72 -9.76 -4.13 6.43
C PRO A 72 -9.31 -5.25 7.38
N LEU A 73 -9.28 -6.49 6.90
CA LEU A 73 -8.80 -7.62 7.68
C LEU A 73 -7.33 -7.45 8.07
N LEU A 74 -6.46 -7.17 7.09
CA LEU A 74 -5.03 -7.00 7.30
C LEU A 74 -4.70 -5.73 8.09
N ALA A 75 -5.43 -4.65 7.83
CA ALA A 75 -5.30 -3.43 8.62
C ALA A 75 -5.49 -3.69 10.11
N ARG A 76 -6.54 -4.43 10.48
CA ARG A 76 -6.84 -4.77 11.86
C ARG A 76 -5.86 -5.81 12.44
N GLU A 77 -5.65 -6.92 11.73
CA GLU A 77 -4.94 -8.08 12.27
C GLU A 77 -3.42 -7.91 12.24
N TRP A 78 -2.88 -7.26 11.20
CA TRP A 78 -1.45 -7.03 11.05
C TRP A 78 -1.01 -5.66 11.55
N GLN A 79 -1.58 -4.57 11.01
CA GLN A 79 -1.14 -3.21 11.35
C GLN A 79 -1.72 -2.73 12.68
N GLY A 80 -2.91 -3.18 13.07
CA GLY A 80 -3.66 -2.62 14.20
C GLY A 80 -4.12 -1.18 13.92
N SER A 81 -4.44 -0.88 12.67
CA SER A 81 -4.83 0.45 12.18
C SER A 81 -6.29 0.48 11.75
N ASP A 82 -6.99 1.52 12.16
CA ASP A 82 -8.37 1.81 11.70
C ASP A 82 -8.37 2.68 10.43
N ALA A 83 -7.22 3.24 10.06
CA ALA A 83 -7.06 4.10 8.89
C ALA A 83 -5.82 3.70 8.07
N PRO A 84 -5.83 2.52 7.42
CA PRO A 84 -4.68 2.02 6.67
C PRO A 84 -4.46 2.78 5.37
N VAL A 85 -3.22 2.76 4.89
CA VAL A 85 -2.91 2.96 3.49
C VAL A 85 -2.74 1.60 2.83
N ALA A 86 -3.46 1.34 1.75
CA ALA A 86 -3.35 0.12 0.97
C ALA A 86 -3.01 0.45 -0.48
N VAL A 87 -2.02 -0.22 -1.05
CA VAL A 87 -1.67 -0.10 -2.46
C VAL A 87 -2.19 -1.33 -3.21
N TRP A 88 -3.15 -1.11 -4.07
CA TRP A 88 -3.77 -2.14 -4.89
C TRP A 88 -3.10 -2.22 -6.25
N LEU A 89 -2.21 -3.18 -6.42
CA LEU A 89 -1.46 -3.37 -7.66
C LEU A 89 -2.22 -4.24 -8.66
N VAL A 90 -2.28 -3.78 -9.89
CA VAL A 90 -2.90 -4.50 -11.01
C VAL A 90 -1.94 -4.58 -12.21
N PRO A 91 -2.11 -5.60 -13.10
CA PRO A 91 -1.14 -5.85 -14.15
C PRO A 91 -1.22 -4.88 -15.35
N SER A 92 -2.33 -4.17 -15.56
CA SER A 92 -2.50 -3.28 -16.71
C SER A 92 -3.36 -2.07 -16.40
N ASP A 93 -3.24 -1.02 -17.24
CA ASP A 93 -4.00 0.21 -17.08
C ASP A 93 -5.52 -0.02 -17.29
N ALA A 94 -5.91 -0.88 -18.22
CA ALA A 94 -7.32 -1.23 -18.40
C ALA A 94 -7.93 -1.83 -17.15
N ILE A 95 -7.21 -2.73 -16.47
CA ILE A 95 -7.66 -3.34 -15.21
C ILE A 95 -7.62 -2.28 -14.10
N ARG A 96 -6.63 -1.37 -14.09
CA ARG A 96 -6.57 -0.27 -13.13
C ARG A 96 -7.81 0.62 -13.21
N GLN A 97 -8.20 1.06 -14.41
CA GLN A 97 -9.39 1.90 -14.62
C GLN A 97 -10.67 1.16 -14.19
N GLN A 98 -10.81 -0.12 -14.56
CA GLN A 98 -11.95 -0.93 -14.16
C GLN A 98 -12.02 -1.10 -12.63
N THR A 99 -10.89 -1.39 -11.98
CA THR A 99 -10.81 -1.57 -10.53
C THR A 99 -11.11 -0.27 -9.80
N LEU A 100 -10.50 0.84 -10.24
CA LEU A 100 -10.73 2.17 -9.69
C LEU A 100 -12.22 2.54 -9.75
N LYS A 101 -12.83 2.40 -10.92
CA LYS A 101 -14.27 2.65 -11.12
C LYS A 101 -15.13 1.80 -10.18
N ALA A 102 -14.83 0.51 -10.06
CA ALA A 102 -15.57 -0.40 -9.19
C ALA A 102 -15.44 -0.02 -7.71
N LEU A 103 -14.24 0.36 -7.26
CA LEU A 103 -13.99 0.79 -5.89
C LEU A 103 -14.53 2.19 -5.57
N GLN A 104 -14.71 3.05 -6.56
CA GLN A 104 -15.31 4.38 -6.39
C GLN A 104 -16.83 4.39 -6.52
N THR A 105 -17.44 3.36 -7.16
CA THR A 105 -18.89 3.33 -7.42
C THR A 105 -19.67 2.94 -6.16
N PRO A 106 -20.54 3.82 -5.62
CA PRO A 106 -21.42 3.47 -4.50
C PRO A 106 -22.30 2.25 -4.83
N GLY A 107 -22.41 1.32 -3.88
CA GLY A 107 -23.20 0.09 -4.04
C GLY A 107 -22.52 -1.03 -4.84
N HIS A 108 -21.37 -0.79 -5.44
CA HIS A 108 -20.58 -1.87 -6.04
C HIS A 108 -20.02 -2.78 -4.94
N ALA A 109 -20.00 -4.10 -5.16
CA ALA A 109 -19.64 -5.10 -4.13
C ALA A 109 -18.23 -4.86 -3.53
N TYR A 110 -17.26 -4.41 -4.36
CA TYR A 110 -15.91 -4.13 -3.87
C TYR A 110 -15.87 -2.88 -2.99
N ARG A 111 -16.62 -1.84 -3.38
CA ARG A 111 -16.78 -0.62 -2.58
C ARG A 111 -17.50 -0.92 -1.26
N ALA A 112 -18.56 -1.73 -1.30
CA ALA A 112 -19.34 -2.08 -0.11
C ALA A 112 -18.48 -2.73 0.97
N ALA A 113 -17.61 -3.69 0.60
CA ALA A 113 -16.71 -4.36 1.53
C ALA A 113 -15.77 -3.40 2.28
N LEU A 114 -15.31 -2.33 1.61
CA LEU A 114 -14.48 -1.29 2.22
C LEU A 114 -15.31 -0.27 2.99
N THR A 115 -16.48 0.11 2.47
CA THR A 115 -17.38 1.08 3.12
C THR A 115 -17.97 0.52 4.42
N ASP A 116 -18.24 -0.79 4.47
CA ASP A 116 -18.70 -1.46 5.69
C ASP A 116 -17.66 -1.35 6.83
N ALA A 117 -16.37 -1.29 6.49
CA ALA A 117 -15.29 -1.16 7.46
C ALA A 117 -14.96 0.31 7.80
N TYR A 118 -14.97 1.22 6.82
CA TYR A 118 -14.41 2.57 6.95
C TYR A 118 -15.43 3.70 6.77
N GLY A 119 -16.66 3.39 6.36
CA GLY A 119 -17.71 4.38 6.16
C GLY A 119 -17.32 5.52 5.22
N GLU A 120 -17.62 6.74 5.62
CA GLU A 120 -17.25 7.97 4.91
C GLU A 120 -15.74 8.26 4.95
N GLY A 121 -15.00 7.61 5.85
CA GLY A 121 -13.54 7.72 5.97
C GLY A 121 -12.76 6.94 4.91
N LEU A 122 -13.41 6.43 3.86
CA LEU A 122 -12.75 5.71 2.78
C LEU A 122 -12.43 6.62 1.60
N GLN A 123 -11.14 6.76 1.29
CA GLN A 123 -10.64 7.41 0.08
C GLN A 123 -10.08 6.37 -0.90
N VAL A 124 -10.45 6.47 -2.17
CA VAL A 124 -9.93 5.62 -3.25
C VAL A 124 -9.39 6.52 -4.35
N CYS A 125 -8.10 6.41 -4.63
CA CYS A 125 -7.39 7.32 -5.51
C CYS A 125 -6.38 6.58 -6.42
N THR A 126 -5.77 7.32 -7.33
CA THR A 126 -4.60 6.88 -8.11
C THR A 126 -3.31 7.38 -7.46
N LEU A 127 -2.16 6.94 -7.98
CA LEU A 127 -0.85 7.48 -7.54
C LEU A 127 -0.74 8.99 -7.74
N ASP A 128 -1.38 9.51 -8.78
CA ASP A 128 -1.34 10.94 -9.13
C ASP A 128 -2.11 11.80 -8.12
N ASP A 129 -3.14 11.22 -7.52
CA ASP A 129 -4.02 11.93 -6.58
C ASP A 129 -3.44 11.96 -5.17
N VAL A 130 -2.48 11.08 -4.86
CA VAL A 130 -1.92 10.94 -3.51
C VAL A 130 -1.37 12.24 -2.94
N ALA A 131 -0.63 13.00 -3.74
CA ALA A 131 -0.06 14.28 -3.31
C ALA A 131 -1.11 15.36 -3.01
N GLN A 132 -2.36 15.16 -3.47
CA GLN A 132 -3.49 16.08 -3.27
C GLN A 132 -4.27 15.77 -1.99
N ILE A 133 -4.03 14.62 -1.37
CA ILE A 133 -4.67 14.25 -0.11
C ILE A 133 -4.08 15.12 1.00
N ALA A 134 -4.93 15.83 1.73
CA ALA A 134 -4.47 16.73 2.77
C ALA A 134 -3.77 15.97 3.91
N PRO A 135 -2.61 16.44 4.40
CA PRO A 135 -1.88 15.78 5.48
C PRO A 135 -2.69 15.48 6.75
N PRO A 136 -3.62 16.35 7.19
CA PRO A 136 -4.48 16.09 8.35
C PRO A 136 -5.44 14.90 8.16
N ASP A 137 -5.68 14.47 6.91
CA ASP A 137 -6.54 13.32 6.61
C ASP A 137 -5.82 11.99 6.86
N TRP A 138 -4.49 12.01 6.96
CA TRP A 138 -3.69 10.83 7.27
C TRP A 138 -3.93 10.35 8.69
N GLY A 139 -4.19 9.05 8.84
CA GLY A 139 -4.55 8.46 10.12
C GLY A 139 -6.01 8.68 10.53
N ARG A 140 -6.78 9.43 9.75
CA ARG A 140 -8.24 9.58 9.92
C ARG A 140 -9.04 8.83 8.88
N HIS A 141 -8.46 8.68 7.68
CA HIS A 141 -9.11 8.06 6.54
C HIS A 141 -8.33 6.83 6.07
N ALA A 142 -9.05 5.77 5.77
CA ALA A 142 -8.47 4.63 5.04
C ALA A 142 -8.27 5.03 3.57
N VAL A 143 -7.06 4.83 3.06
CA VAL A 143 -6.71 5.20 1.68
C VAL A 143 -6.36 3.96 0.87
N VAL A 144 -7.04 3.76 -0.24
CA VAL A 144 -6.75 2.71 -1.21
C VAL A 144 -6.22 3.34 -2.49
N VAL A 145 -4.94 3.15 -2.76
CA VAL A 145 -4.26 3.66 -3.95
C VAL A 145 -4.25 2.56 -5.02
N VAL A 146 -4.91 2.79 -6.16
CA VAL A 146 -4.94 1.81 -7.25
C VAL A 146 -3.87 2.16 -8.29
N ALA A 147 -2.92 1.24 -8.48
CA ALA A 147 -1.76 1.43 -9.34
C ALA A 147 -1.48 0.22 -10.22
N THR A 148 -0.69 0.41 -11.27
CA THR A 148 -0.12 -0.71 -12.03
C THR A 148 1.25 -1.08 -11.49
N ILE A 149 1.67 -2.34 -11.68
CA ILE A 149 3.01 -2.79 -11.33
C ILE A 149 4.08 -1.97 -12.09
N GLN A 150 3.77 -1.58 -13.33
CA GLN A 150 4.66 -0.78 -14.16
C GLN A 150 4.95 0.62 -13.58
N SER A 151 4.02 1.18 -12.80
CA SER A 151 4.22 2.49 -12.15
C SER A 151 5.39 2.51 -11.16
N PHE A 152 5.83 1.33 -10.70
CA PHE A 152 6.96 1.15 -9.76
C PHE A 152 8.25 0.66 -10.43
N ARG A 153 8.26 0.44 -11.75
CA ARG A 153 9.47 0.03 -12.49
C ARG A 153 10.30 1.25 -12.85
N ILE A 154 11.61 1.12 -12.65
CA ILE A 154 12.60 2.21 -12.84
C ILE A 154 12.99 2.38 -14.33
N GLU A 155 12.58 1.46 -15.22
CA GLU A 155 13.11 1.36 -16.58
C GLU A 155 12.74 2.51 -17.54
N ASP A 156 11.74 3.33 -17.21
CA ASP A 156 11.33 4.48 -18.01
C ASP A 156 11.74 5.81 -17.36
N ALA A 157 12.95 6.26 -17.67
CA ALA A 157 13.51 7.54 -17.19
C ALA A 157 12.72 8.81 -17.61
N GLY A 158 11.60 8.66 -18.30
CA GLY A 158 10.78 9.77 -18.82
C GLY A 158 9.35 9.83 -18.29
N GLN A 159 8.84 8.81 -17.61
CA GLN A 159 7.48 8.80 -17.11
C GLN A 159 7.45 8.50 -15.60
N ARG A 160 7.11 9.52 -14.81
CA ARG A 160 6.70 9.49 -13.40
C ARG A 160 7.43 8.43 -12.55
N ASN A 161 8.68 8.70 -12.29
CA ASN A 161 9.47 7.92 -11.36
C ASN A 161 8.91 8.15 -9.95
N VAL A 162 8.36 7.10 -9.33
CA VAL A 162 7.87 7.15 -7.94
C VAL A 162 8.95 7.57 -6.93
N TYR A 163 10.22 7.50 -7.32
CA TYR A 163 11.38 7.93 -6.53
C TYR A 163 11.79 9.38 -6.82
N SER A 164 11.19 10.04 -7.83
CA SER A 164 11.54 11.43 -8.16
C SER A 164 11.10 12.38 -7.05
N PHE A 165 11.93 13.39 -6.82
CA PHE A 165 11.58 14.50 -5.94
C PHE A 165 10.38 15.27 -6.50
N SER A 166 9.42 15.59 -5.62
CA SER A 166 8.28 16.43 -5.96
C SER A 166 7.91 17.33 -4.79
N GLU A 167 7.87 18.63 -5.06
CA GLU A 167 7.46 19.65 -4.08
C GLU A 167 6.02 19.45 -3.60
N SER A 168 5.17 18.76 -4.38
CA SER A 168 3.80 18.43 -3.99
C SER A 168 3.71 17.61 -2.70
N PHE A 169 4.77 16.92 -2.32
CA PHE A 169 4.84 16.17 -1.07
C PHE A 169 5.35 17.01 0.12
N GLU A 170 5.76 18.28 -0.08
CA GLU A 170 6.25 19.14 1.00
C GLU A 170 5.36 19.13 2.25
N PRO A 171 4.02 19.33 2.13
CA PRO A 171 3.14 19.37 3.31
C PRO A 171 3.15 18.05 4.10
N HIS A 172 3.32 16.93 3.39
CA HIS A 172 3.34 15.59 3.99
C HIS A 172 4.62 15.33 4.80
N PHE A 173 5.77 15.77 4.28
CA PHE A 173 7.05 15.57 4.96
C PHE A 173 7.28 16.57 6.09
N LYS A 174 6.89 17.85 5.89
CA LYS A 174 6.98 18.86 6.95
C LYS A 174 6.01 18.66 8.10
N GLY A 175 4.86 18.00 7.82
CA GLY A 175 3.84 17.68 8.82
C GLY A 175 4.01 16.31 9.46
N ALA A 176 5.02 15.53 9.08
CA ALA A 176 5.24 14.18 9.62
C ALA A 176 5.61 14.25 11.11
N PRO A 177 5.08 13.35 11.96
CA PRO A 177 5.43 13.29 13.37
C PRO A 177 6.92 13.10 13.59
N GLU A 178 7.44 13.65 14.69
CA GLU A 178 8.85 13.47 15.09
C GLU A 178 9.21 11.99 15.16
N GLY A 179 10.34 11.62 14.59
CA GLY A 179 10.80 10.23 14.52
C GLY A 179 10.24 9.41 13.35
N SER A 180 9.19 9.85 12.64
CA SER A 180 8.64 9.13 11.47
C SER A 180 9.68 8.93 10.38
N MET A 181 10.62 9.85 10.23
CA MET A 181 11.69 9.77 9.23
C MET A 181 12.68 8.63 9.48
N ALA A 182 12.68 8.04 10.68
CA ALA A 182 13.55 6.91 10.99
C ALA A 182 13.24 5.67 10.12
N CYS A 183 12.00 5.50 9.69
CA CYS A 183 11.61 4.39 8.79
C CYS A 183 12.21 4.49 7.39
N LEU A 184 12.70 5.69 6.99
CA LEU A 184 13.37 5.90 5.72
C LEU A 184 14.84 5.51 5.74
N GLN A 185 15.42 5.31 6.93
CA GLN A 185 16.84 4.93 7.05
C GLN A 185 17.08 3.56 6.43
N GLY A 186 18.08 3.51 5.53
CA GLY A 186 18.45 2.28 4.83
C GLY A 186 17.61 1.94 3.60
N LEU A 187 16.60 2.75 3.26
CA LEU A 187 15.89 2.58 2.00
C LEU A 187 16.72 3.18 0.84
N PRO A 188 16.76 2.52 -0.33
CA PRO A 188 17.35 3.09 -1.54
C PRO A 188 16.68 4.43 -1.89
N ASP A 189 17.46 5.39 -2.36
CA ASP A 189 16.98 6.71 -2.81
C ASP A 189 16.14 7.51 -1.80
N ALA A 190 16.18 7.13 -0.51
CA ALA A 190 15.41 7.81 0.54
C ALA A 190 15.93 9.22 0.86
N VAL A 191 17.20 9.48 0.60
CA VAL A 191 17.87 10.74 0.91
C VAL A 191 18.40 11.37 -0.37
N VAL A 192 18.31 12.69 -0.48
CA VAL A 192 18.92 13.44 -1.60
C VAL A 192 20.44 13.44 -1.44
N THR A 193 21.15 12.97 -2.45
CA THR A 193 22.60 12.92 -2.47
C THR A 193 23.21 14.14 -3.16
N ALA A 194 24.52 14.37 -2.96
CA ALA A 194 25.25 15.39 -3.71
C ALA A 194 25.26 15.10 -5.22
N HIS A 195 25.20 13.82 -5.60
CA HIS A 195 25.08 13.39 -7.01
C HIS A 195 23.76 13.81 -7.62
N ASP A 196 22.65 13.62 -6.90
CA ASP A 196 21.32 14.06 -7.35
C ASP A 196 21.30 15.58 -7.57
N ALA A 197 21.83 16.33 -6.61
CA ALA A 197 21.90 17.79 -6.69
C ALA A 197 22.77 18.27 -7.86
N ALA A 198 23.85 17.55 -8.20
CA ALA A 198 24.71 17.87 -9.34
C ALA A 198 24.04 17.59 -10.70
N GLN A 199 23.10 16.67 -10.74
CA GLN A 199 22.33 16.33 -11.96
C GLN A 199 21.02 17.12 -12.09
N ASP A 200 20.60 17.81 -11.05
CA ASP A 200 19.37 18.60 -11.06
C ASP A 200 19.55 19.91 -11.82
N ALA A 201 19.05 19.96 -13.06
CA ALA A 201 19.09 21.14 -13.90
C ALA A 201 18.31 22.36 -13.32
N THR A 202 17.40 22.13 -12.36
CA THR A 202 16.60 23.18 -11.72
C THR A 202 17.31 23.80 -10.51
N GLY A 203 18.32 23.11 -9.95
CA GLY A 203 19.05 23.53 -8.77
C GLY A 203 18.28 23.39 -7.45
N VAL A 204 17.06 22.87 -7.48
CA VAL A 204 16.22 22.74 -6.28
C VAL A 204 16.81 21.76 -5.29
N LEU A 205 17.36 20.63 -5.76
CA LEU A 205 17.89 19.58 -4.90
C LEU A 205 19.14 20.01 -4.09
N ALA A 206 19.83 21.07 -4.49
CA ALA A 206 20.99 21.56 -3.77
C ALA A 206 20.67 21.93 -2.30
N GLY A 207 19.45 22.43 -2.05
CA GLY A 207 18.96 22.74 -0.70
C GLY A 207 18.54 21.54 0.13
N PHE A 208 18.48 20.36 -0.46
CA PHE A 208 17.96 19.12 0.18
C PHE A 208 19.04 18.06 0.40
N VAL A 209 20.28 18.29 0.04
CA VAL A 209 21.36 17.31 0.24
C VAL A 209 21.43 16.88 1.70
N GLY A 210 21.37 15.56 1.92
CA GLY A 210 21.33 14.95 3.25
C GLY A 210 19.95 14.92 3.90
N GLN A 211 18.92 15.45 3.25
CA GLN A 211 17.55 15.44 3.75
C GLN A 211 16.71 14.33 3.06
N PRO A 212 15.62 13.88 3.68
CA PRO A 212 14.67 12.96 3.05
C PRO A 212 14.20 13.51 1.70
N ARG A 213 14.21 12.66 0.69
CA ARG A 213 13.68 12.98 -0.63
C ARG A 213 12.16 13.02 -0.55
N TRP A 214 11.55 14.11 -0.93
CA TRP A 214 10.11 14.23 -1.04
C TRP A 214 9.62 13.48 -2.29
N SER A 215 9.37 12.20 -2.13
CA SER A 215 8.96 11.31 -3.22
C SER A 215 7.77 10.46 -2.80
N LEU A 216 7.05 9.93 -3.79
CA LEU A 216 5.96 9.01 -3.54
C LEU A 216 6.44 7.74 -2.84
N ALA A 217 7.61 7.21 -3.19
CA ALA A 217 8.17 6.01 -2.56
C ALA A 217 8.44 6.24 -1.07
N ASN A 218 9.08 7.36 -0.71
CA ASN A 218 9.31 7.71 0.68
C ASN A 218 8.01 7.99 1.44
N TRP A 219 7.06 8.65 0.77
CA TRP A 219 5.75 8.86 1.33
C TRP A 219 5.03 7.54 1.65
N LEU A 220 5.02 6.58 0.73
CA LEU A 220 4.49 5.24 0.99
C LEU A 220 5.21 4.57 2.17
N ALA A 221 6.54 4.67 2.24
CA ALA A 221 7.31 4.09 3.33
C ALA A 221 6.94 4.70 4.71
N LEU A 222 6.67 6.01 4.77
CA LEU A 222 6.19 6.68 6.00
C LEU A 222 4.85 6.11 6.50
N HIS A 223 3.99 5.67 5.59
CA HIS A 223 2.66 5.17 5.92
C HIS A 223 2.58 3.65 6.07
N ASN A 224 3.70 2.92 5.87
CA ASN A 224 3.76 1.46 5.99
C ASN A 224 2.56 0.76 5.32
N PRO A 225 2.39 0.89 4.00
CA PRO A 225 1.18 0.48 3.32
C PRO A 225 0.99 -1.04 3.28
N LEU A 226 -0.25 -1.48 3.19
CA LEU A 226 -0.61 -2.82 2.74
C LEU A 226 -0.43 -2.91 1.21
N LEU A 227 0.23 -3.95 0.71
CA LEU A 227 0.44 -4.22 -0.72
C LEU A 227 -0.37 -5.44 -1.17
#